data_e4cd1bc8b346771a9d98bf2108f1a5d0
#
_entry.id   e4cd1bc8b346771a9d98bf2108f1a5d0
#
_cell.length_a   1.000
_cell.length_b   1.000
_cell.length_c   1.000
_cell.angle_alpha   90.00
_cell.angle_beta   90.00
_cell.angle_gamma   90.00
#
_symmetry.space_group_name_H-M   'P 1'
#
loop_
_entity.id
_entity.type
_entity.pdbx_description
1 polymer ?
#
loop_
_entity_poly.entity_id
_entity_poly.type
_entity_poly.pdbx_seq_one_letter_code
_entity_poly.pdbx_strand_id
1 'polypeptide(L)'
;HAKEVYLSSYMWDRALNAKLIPTDAIDGELTLDELEDAAKLACDTAETEIMTSFESVGEKDAAFLCTDLTYIVALLEKGFEKNDWKSVRLVKQVEYRGQNVEVAWALGAALNALAAVAAKKK
;
A
#
# COMPACT_ATOMS: atom_id res chain seq x y z
N HIS A 1 -10.75 16.51 -13.41
CA HIS A 1 -10.08 15.20 -13.55
C HIS A 1 -9.93 14.59 -12.16
N ALA A 2 -10.65 13.48 -11.89
CA ALA A 2 -10.37 12.65 -10.73
C ALA A 2 -8.93 12.14 -10.89
N LYS A 3 -8.02 12.56 -10.00
CA LYS A 3 -6.67 12.04 -10.00
C LYS A 3 -6.73 10.64 -9.38
N GLU A 4 -6.34 9.63 -10.13
CA GLU A 4 -6.09 8.31 -9.56
C GLU A 4 -4.93 8.41 -8.57
N VAL A 5 -5.10 7.79 -7.42
CA VAL A 5 -4.08 7.71 -6.38
C VAL A 5 -3.58 6.29 -6.29
N TYR A 6 -2.29 6.14 -6.42
CA TYR A 6 -1.61 4.86 -6.36
C TYR A 6 -0.91 4.70 -5.02
N LEU A 7 -1.19 3.59 -4.36
CA LEU A 7 -0.54 3.18 -3.12
C LEU A 7 0.33 1.96 -3.42
N SER A 8 1.54 1.93 -2.87
CA SER A 8 2.51 0.86 -3.09
C SER A 8 3.29 0.52 -1.82
N SER A 9 4.19 -0.45 -1.90
CA SER A 9 5.09 -0.85 -0.81
C SER A 9 4.35 -1.15 0.48
N TYR A 10 4.66 -0.44 1.56
CA TYR A 10 4.07 -0.62 2.88
C TYR A 10 2.53 -0.69 2.88
N MET A 11 1.88 0.19 2.12
CA MET A 11 0.42 0.20 2.05
C MET A 11 -0.14 -1.01 1.31
N TRP A 12 0.57 -1.48 0.29
CA TRP A 12 0.28 -2.74 -0.38
C TRP A 12 0.35 -3.92 0.59
N ASP A 13 1.47 -4.01 1.34
CA ASP A 13 1.69 -5.11 2.29
C ASP A 13 0.61 -5.15 3.38
N ARG A 14 0.21 -3.98 3.90
CA ARG A 14 -0.84 -3.91 4.93
C ARG A 14 -2.22 -4.28 4.38
N ALA A 15 -2.56 -3.88 3.16
CA ALA A 15 -3.80 -4.28 2.50
C ALA A 15 -3.85 -5.80 2.23
N LEU A 16 -2.72 -6.38 1.85
CA LEU A 16 -2.56 -7.83 1.70
C LEU A 16 -2.76 -8.54 3.04
N ASN A 17 -2.10 -8.07 4.09
CA ASN A 17 -2.25 -8.61 5.44
C ASN A 17 -3.70 -8.54 5.95
N ALA A 18 -4.42 -7.48 5.61
CA ALA A 18 -5.83 -7.30 5.97
C ALA A 18 -6.80 -8.08 5.08
N LYS A 19 -6.31 -8.90 4.14
CA LYS A 19 -7.11 -9.66 3.16
C LYS A 19 -7.99 -8.77 2.25
N LEU A 20 -7.62 -7.53 2.07
CA LEU A 20 -8.33 -6.59 1.19
C LEU A 20 -8.03 -6.84 -0.29
N ILE A 21 -6.91 -7.49 -0.57
CA ILE A 21 -6.48 -7.90 -1.91
C ILE A 21 -6.07 -9.37 -1.91
N PRO A 22 -6.28 -10.10 -3.03
CA PRO A 22 -5.83 -11.49 -3.16
C PRO A 22 -4.30 -11.61 -3.06
N THR A 23 -3.81 -12.74 -2.55
CA THR A 23 -2.36 -12.98 -2.34
C THR A 23 -1.56 -13.08 -3.62
N ASP A 24 -2.20 -13.44 -4.73
CA ASP A 24 -1.63 -13.56 -6.07
C ASP A 24 -1.83 -12.30 -6.94
N ALA A 25 -2.52 -11.28 -6.41
CA ALA A 25 -2.74 -10.03 -7.13
C ALA A 25 -1.44 -9.24 -7.30
N ILE A 26 -1.36 -8.48 -8.37
CA ILE A 26 -0.30 -7.50 -8.64
C ILE A 26 -0.81 -6.06 -8.55
N ASP A 27 -2.12 -5.88 -8.59
CA ASP A 27 -2.82 -4.63 -8.37
C ASP A 27 -4.18 -4.88 -7.71
N GLY A 28 -4.80 -3.83 -7.21
CA GLY A 28 -6.14 -3.85 -6.62
C GLY A 28 -6.70 -2.45 -6.48
N GLU A 29 -8.00 -2.37 -6.26
CA GLU A 29 -8.69 -1.10 -5.98
C GLU A 29 -9.43 -1.24 -4.66
N LEU A 30 -9.30 -0.24 -3.80
CA LEU A 30 -9.95 -0.19 -2.49
C LEU A 30 -10.61 1.17 -2.29
N THR A 31 -11.73 1.15 -1.61
CA THR A 31 -12.35 2.35 -1.05
C THR A 31 -11.74 2.69 0.30
N LEU A 32 -11.88 3.93 0.73
CA LEU A 32 -11.45 4.34 2.07
C LEU A 32 -12.26 3.62 3.16
N ASP A 33 -13.57 3.41 2.92
CA ASP A 33 -14.45 2.69 3.84
C ASP A 33 -13.97 1.25 4.09
N GLU A 34 -13.52 0.54 3.04
CA GLU A 34 -12.95 -0.81 3.19
C GLU A 34 -11.67 -0.82 4.02
N LEU A 35 -10.82 0.20 3.87
CA LEU A 35 -9.62 0.35 4.70
C LEU A 35 -9.97 0.67 6.15
N GLU A 36 -10.97 1.53 6.40
CA GLU A 36 -11.46 1.83 7.74
C GLU A 36 -12.06 0.61 8.43
N ASP A 37 -12.89 -0.14 7.72
CA ASP A 37 -13.50 -1.36 8.27
C ASP A 37 -12.44 -2.41 8.61
N ALA A 38 -11.42 -2.56 7.76
CA ALA A 38 -10.28 -3.44 8.04
C ALA A 38 -9.47 -2.97 9.26
N ALA A 39 -9.26 -1.66 9.41
CA ALA A 39 -8.60 -1.09 10.58
C ALA A 39 -9.40 -1.34 11.86
N LYS A 40 -10.71 -1.13 11.84
CA LYS A 40 -11.61 -1.43 12.97
C LYS A 40 -11.55 -2.91 13.34
N LEU A 41 -11.67 -3.79 12.35
CA LEU A 41 -11.60 -5.23 12.57
C LEU A 41 -10.28 -5.65 13.21
N ALA A 42 -9.15 -5.13 12.70
CA ALA A 42 -7.84 -5.45 13.26
C ALA A 42 -7.69 -4.93 14.70
N CYS A 43 -8.24 -3.75 15.00
CA CYS A 43 -8.18 -3.17 16.35
C CYS A 43 -9.12 -3.88 17.34
N ASP A 44 -10.22 -4.43 16.88
CA ASP A 44 -11.18 -5.18 17.70
C ASP A 44 -10.77 -6.65 17.89
N THR A 45 -9.80 -7.13 17.12
CA THR A 45 -9.29 -8.52 17.21
C THR A 45 -8.21 -8.60 18.28
N ALA A 46 -8.32 -9.57 19.20
CA ALA A 46 -7.30 -9.79 20.22
C ALA A 46 -5.95 -10.13 19.57
N GLU A 47 -4.85 -9.62 20.12
CA GLU A 47 -3.49 -9.82 19.57
C GLU A 47 -3.17 -11.30 19.33
N THR A 48 -3.60 -12.18 20.22
CA THR A 48 -3.42 -13.64 20.12
C THR A 48 -4.19 -14.27 18.96
N GLU A 49 -5.21 -13.60 18.44
CA GLU A 49 -6.08 -14.07 17.35
C GLU A 49 -5.77 -13.44 16.01
N ILE A 50 -4.93 -12.39 15.97
CA ILE A 50 -4.59 -11.67 14.74
C ILE A 50 -4.05 -12.62 13.68
N MET A 51 -3.09 -13.48 14.01
CA MET A 51 -2.48 -14.40 13.04
C MET A 51 -3.45 -15.46 12.51
N THR A 52 -4.46 -15.81 13.28
CA THR A 52 -5.51 -16.76 12.86
C THR A 52 -6.56 -16.06 12.00
N SER A 53 -6.94 -14.84 12.37
CA SER A 53 -7.95 -14.04 11.67
C SER A 53 -7.41 -13.46 10.36
N PHE A 54 -6.12 -13.12 10.34
CA PHE A 54 -5.40 -12.52 9.21
C PHE A 54 -4.21 -13.40 8.81
N GLU A 55 -4.48 -14.48 8.10
CA GLU A 55 -3.50 -15.55 7.79
C GLU A 55 -2.23 -15.08 7.03
N SER A 56 -2.30 -13.92 6.39
CA SER A 56 -1.16 -13.33 5.66
C SER A 56 -0.24 -12.51 6.55
N VAL A 57 -0.54 -12.36 7.85
CA VAL A 57 0.24 -11.54 8.78
C VAL A 57 1.32 -12.40 9.43
N GLY A 58 2.58 -11.96 9.32
CA GLY A 58 3.69 -12.56 10.07
C GLY A 58 3.66 -12.16 11.54
N GLU A 59 4.26 -13.00 12.41
CA GLU A 59 4.32 -12.78 13.85
C GLU A 59 4.81 -11.37 14.24
N LYS A 60 5.82 -10.87 13.54
CA LYS A 60 6.39 -9.53 13.80
C LYS A 60 5.42 -8.38 13.48
N ASP A 61 4.53 -8.59 12.53
CA ASP A 61 3.61 -7.57 12.04
C ASP A 61 2.26 -7.63 12.77
N ALA A 62 1.94 -8.76 13.39
CA ALA A 62 0.65 -8.99 14.03
C ALA A 62 0.34 -7.95 15.12
N ALA A 63 1.31 -7.61 15.98
CA ALA A 63 1.16 -6.63 17.04
C ALA A 63 0.94 -5.19 16.53
N PHE A 64 1.30 -4.91 15.29
CA PHE A 64 1.23 -3.56 14.69
C PHE A 64 0.09 -3.39 13.69
N LEU A 65 -0.61 -4.45 13.31
CA LEU A 65 -1.60 -4.39 12.23
C LEU A 65 -2.68 -3.33 12.46
N CYS A 66 -3.24 -3.26 13.67
CA CYS A 66 -4.21 -2.23 14.05
C CYS A 66 -3.63 -0.81 13.86
N THR A 67 -2.45 -0.55 14.41
CA THR A 67 -1.79 0.75 14.33
C THR A 67 -1.46 1.11 12.88
N ASP A 68 -0.94 0.17 12.12
CA ASP A 68 -0.53 0.37 10.72
C ASP A 68 -1.72 0.71 9.81
N LEU A 69 -2.82 -0.03 9.91
CA LEU A 69 -4.03 0.25 9.15
C LEU A 69 -4.66 1.59 9.54
N THR A 70 -4.73 1.88 10.84
CA THR A 70 -5.23 3.17 11.34
C THR A 70 -4.38 4.33 10.85
N TYR A 71 -3.05 4.15 10.82
CA TYR A 71 -2.13 5.16 10.29
C TYR A 71 -2.37 5.41 8.80
N ILE A 72 -2.56 4.36 7.98
CA ILE A 72 -2.84 4.50 6.55
C ILE A 72 -4.15 5.27 6.33
N VAL A 73 -5.22 4.92 7.05
CA VAL A 73 -6.50 5.63 6.98
C VAL A 73 -6.32 7.11 7.34
N ALA A 74 -5.70 7.39 8.48
CA ALA A 74 -5.48 8.76 8.93
C ALA A 74 -4.62 9.58 7.96
N LEU A 75 -3.59 8.96 7.36
CA LEU A 75 -2.74 9.59 6.36
C LEU A 75 -3.53 9.95 5.10
N LEU A 76 -4.39 9.06 4.62
CA LEU A 76 -5.20 9.30 3.43
C LEU A 76 -6.26 10.37 3.69
N GLU A 77 -6.99 10.30 4.81
CA GLU A 77 -8.04 11.25 5.13
C GLU A 77 -7.52 12.65 5.48
N LYS A 78 -6.54 12.72 6.38
CA LYS A 78 -6.09 13.97 7.01
C LYS A 78 -4.81 14.49 6.36
N GLY A 79 -3.87 13.60 6.01
CA GLY A 79 -2.59 13.99 5.45
C GLY A 79 -2.71 14.50 4.03
N PHE A 80 -3.55 13.89 3.22
CA PHE A 80 -3.79 14.28 1.83
C PHE A 80 -5.07 15.06 1.62
N GLU A 81 -5.84 15.35 2.69
CA GLU A 81 -7.11 16.10 2.65
C GLU A 81 -8.12 15.57 1.62
N LYS A 82 -8.17 14.24 1.45
CA LYS A 82 -8.86 13.61 0.34
C LYS A 82 -10.18 12.94 0.75
N ASN A 83 -11.14 13.76 1.13
CA ASN A 83 -12.50 13.30 1.38
C ASN A 83 -13.28 12.97 0.10
N ASP A 84 -12.73 13.31 -1.08
CA ASP A 84 -13.39 13.14 -2.38
C ASP A 84 -12.95 11.87 -3.13
N TRP A 85 -12.06 11.08 -2.56
CA TRP A 85 -11.61 9.84 -3.21
C TRP A 85 -12.64 8.74 -3.01
N LYS A 86 -13.22 8.30 -4.10
CA LYS A 86 -14.07 7.11 -4.08
C LYS A 86 -13.28 5.84 -3.88
N SER A 87 -12.07 5.79 -4.44
CA SER A 87 -11.17 4.64 -4.33
C SER A 87 -9.70 5.04 -4.50
N VAL A 88 -8.82 4.17 -4.03
CA VAL A 88 -7.38 4.22 -4.24
C VAL A 88 -6.93 2.94 -4.95
N ARG A 89 -5.91 3.05 -5.78
CA ARG A 89 -5.34 1.91 -6.49
C ARG A 89 -4.08 1.43 -5.80
N LEU A 90 -4.07 0.17 -5.42
CA LEU A 90 -2.91 -0.50 -4.85
C LEU A 90 -2.13 -1.17 -5.96
N VAL A 91 -0.81 -1.03 -5.95
CA VAL A 91 0.05 -1.61 -6.98
C VAL A 91 1.31 -2.21 -6.37
N LYS A 92 1.60 -3.45 -6.72
CA LYS A 92 2.87 -4.11 -6.48
C LYS A 92 3.80 -3.91 -7.67
N GLN A 93 3.24 -4.01 -8.84
CA GLN A 93 3.95 -3.88 -10.10
C GLN A 93 3.13 -3.03 -11.07
N VAL A 94 3.80 -2.31 -11.95
CA VAL A 94 3.18 -1.60 -13.07
C VAL A 94 3.70 -2.16 -14.38
N GLU A 95 2.83 -2.23 -15.38
CA GLU A 95 3.26 -2.62 -16.72
C GLU A 95 3.96 -1.45 -17.41
N TYR A 96 5.18 -1.70 -17.87
CA TYR A 96 5.94 -0.78 -18.69
C TYR A 96 6.50 -1.52 -19.90
N ARG A 97 6.09 -1.12 -21.10
CA ARG A 97 6.50 -1.74 -22.40
C ARG A 97 6.30 -3.26 -22.43
N GLY A 98 5.17 -3.75 -21.91
CA GLY A 98 4.85 -5.17 -21.88
C GLY A 98 5.59 -5.99 -20.82
N GLN A 99 6.26 -5.33 -19.88
CA GLN A 99 6.93 -5.97 -18.74
C GLN A 99 6.41 -5.42 -17.42
N ASN A 100 6.23 -6.29 -16.45
CA ASN A 100 5.89 -5.88 -15.10
C ASN A 100 7.13 -5.37 -14.37
N VAL A 101 7.07 -4.14 -13.90
CA VAL A 101 8.15 -3.47 -13.15
C VAL A 101 7.68 -3.21 -11.73
N GLU A 102 8.48 -3.60 -10.76
CA GLU A 102 8.19 -3.34 -9.35
C GLU A 102 8.24 -1.83 -9.06
N VAL A 103 7.24 -1.34 -8.35
CA VAL A 103 7.17 0.07 -7.95
C VAL A 103 8.06 0.28 -6.73
N ALA A 104 9.31 0.65 -6.95
CA ALA A 104 10.27 0.91 -5.90
C ALA A 104 10.92 2.29 -6.07
N TRP A 105 10.95 3.07 -4.99
CA TRP A 105 11.60 4.39 -4.99
C TRP A 105 13.10 4.31 -5.32
N ALA A 106 13.75 3.22 -4.95
CA ALA A 106 15.18 2.99 -5.20
C ALA A 106 15.50 2.95 -6.71
N LEU A 107 14.62 2.36 -7.54
CA LEU A 107 14.78 2.35 -8.98
C LEU A 107 14.74 3.79 -9.56
N GLY A 108 13.76 4.58 -9.14
CA GLY A 108 13.65 5.98 -9.56
C GLY A 108 14.86 6.81 -9.13
N ALA A 109 15.33 6.64 -7.92
CA ALA A 109 16.53 7.30 -7.40
C ALA A 109 17.78 6.93 -8.19
N ALA A 110 17.98 5.64 -8.51
CA ALA A 110 19.10 5.17 -9.32
C ALA A 110 19.07 5.74 -10.74
N LEU A 111 17.92 5.74 -11.40
CA LEU A 111 17.75 6.33 -12.73
C LEU A 111 18.06 7.83 -12.73
N ASN A 112 17.61 8.56 -11.74
CA ASN A 112 17.88 9.99 -11.59
C ASN A 112 19.38 10.27 -11.38
N ALA A 113 20.06 9.47 -10.54
CA ALA A 113 21.48 9.58 -10.30
C ALA A 113 22.29 9.30 -11.58
N LEU A 114 21.93 8.25 -12.34
CA LEU A 114 22.57 7.92 -13.62
C LEU A 114 22.39 9.03 -14.66
N ALA A 115 21.19 9.60 -14.77
CA ALA A 115 20.91 10.70 -15.68
C ALA A 115 21.77 11.95 -15.35
N ALA A 116 21.93 12.26 -14.07
CA ALA A 116 22.77 13.37 -13.61
C ALA A 116 24.28 13.15 -13.93
N VAL A 117 24.77 11.91 -13.84
CA VAL A 117 26.15 11.55 -14.22
C VAL A 117 26.34 11.65 -15.74
N ALA A 118 25.37 11.15 -16.52
CA ALA A 118 25.43 11.22 -17.98
C ALA A 118 25.42 12.68 -18.49
N ALA A 119 24.64 13.56 -17.85
CA ALA A 119 24.58 14.99 -18.21
C ALA A 119 25.90 15.73 -17.94
N LYS A 120 26.69 15.32 -16.92
CA LYS A 120 28.00 15.93 -16.61
C LYS A 120 29.12 15.51 -17.56
N LYS A 121 28.94 14.45 -18.35
CA LYS A 121 29.93 13.96 -19.34
C LYS A 121 29.83 14.64 -20.69
N LYS A 122 28.85 15.47 -20.89
CA LYS A 122 28.68 16.31 -22.09
C LYS A 122 29.27 17.72 -21.83
#